data_efeef7320f65d40492cba64fbe0fafa4
#
_entry.id   efeef7320f65d40492cba64fbe0fafa4
#
_cell.length_a   1.000
_cell.length_b   1.000
_cell.length_c   1.000
_cell.angle_alpha   90.00
_cell.angle_beta   90.00
_cell.angle_gamma   90.00
#
_symmetry.space_group_name_H-M   'P 1'
#
loop_
_entity.id
_entity.type
_entity.pdbx_description
1 polymer ?
#
loop_
_entity_poly.entity_id
_entity_poly.type
_entity_poly.pdbx_seq_one_letter_code
_entity_poly.pdbx_strand_id
1 'polypeptide(L)'
;MSWEVFRCRTDCSGANAGFCVDETTYKAQADALVAGGFRAAGYRTISIDDCWEQKTPPRDAQGRLAPDPKRFPSGFKHLADYMHGKNVSFGIYSDMGTRTCGGYPATEGHEAIDATTFAEWGVDYLKLDGCHVVPPGYAVGYPKMGHALQASGRDIVYSCSWPAYLGSNESSKPFEAMVAAGCNLWRNWHDIQGNWASVEAIIDHWGDFGKVLQASAGPDGEYGGHWHDMCASNRFPALFGSHASHRASFESTGTCC
;
A
#
# COMPACT_ATOMS: atom_id res chain seq x y z
N MET A 1 -1.43 8.61 -2.52
CA MET A 1 -0.17 8.79 -1.77
C MET A 1 -0.16 7.81 -0.63
N SER A 2 0.77 6.89 -0.61
CA SER A 2 1.05 6.06 0.55
C SER A 2 2.02 6.83 1.44
N TRP A 3 1.73 6.94 2.73
CA TRP A 3 2.64 7.51 3.72
C TRP A 3 3.30 6.38 4.45
N GLU A 4 4.40 5.93 3.94
CA GLU A 4 5.25 5.04 4.69
C GLU A 4 6.01 5.85 5.72
N VAL A 5 5.77 5.49 6.92
CA VAL A 5 6.62 5.94 7.99
C VAL A 5 7.62 4.83 8.23
N PHE A 6 8.70 4.82 7.47
CA PHE A 6 9.81 3.86 7.55
C PHE A 6 10.37 3.65 8.97
N ARG A 7 9.81 4.30 9.95
CA ARG A 7 10.15 4.21 11.37
C ARG A 7 8.93 4.33 12.26
N CYS A 8 7.74 3.92 11.82
CA CYS A 8 6.56 3.90 12.69
C CYS A 8 6.51 5.09 13.64
N ARG A 9 6.39 6.30 13.11
CA ARG A 9 6.28 7.51 13.96
C ARG A 9 4.96 7.48 14.72
N THR A 10 4.98 6.82 15.86
CA THR A 10 3.80 6.63 16.72
C THR A 10 3.82 7.57 17.94
N ASP A 11 4.93 8.27 18.17
CA ASP A 11 4.98 9.40 19.07
C ASP A 11 4.52 10.66 18.33
N CYS A 12 3.30 11.12 18.64
CA CYS A 12 2.66 12.28 18.02
C CYS A 12 2.89 13.58 18.81
N SER A 13 3.84 13.60 19.77
CA SER A 13 4.13 14.76 20.59
C SER A 13 5.20 15.69 19.99
N GLY A 14 5.23 16.93 20.44
CA GLY A 14 6.28 17.89 20.12
C GLY A 14 6.49 18.09 18.62
N ALA A 15 7.72 17.94 18.13
CA ALA A 15 8.11 18.13 16.75
C ALA A 15 7.51 17.08 15.78
N ASN A 16 6.93 16.00 16.29
CA ASN A 16 6.29 14.97 15.50
C ASN A 16 4.80 15.25 15.21
N ALA A 17 4.22 16.25 15.86
CA ALA A 17 2.82 16.64 15.62
C ALA A 17 2.61 16.99 14.14
N GLY A 18 1.61 16.37 13.50
CA GLY A 18 1.32 16.52 12.07
C GLY A 18 2.21 15.68 11.13
N PHE A 19 3.10 14.84 11.68
CA PHE A 19 3.98 13.95 10.92
C PHE A 19 3.99 12.52 11.47
N CYS A 20 3.09 12.20 12.36
CA CYS A 20 2.97 10.85 12.92
C CYS A 20 1.85 10.06 12.26
N VAL A 21 1.78 8.76 12.57
CA VAL A 21 0.73 7.86 12.11
C VAL A 21 -0.49 8.06 13.01
N ASP A 22 -1.27 9.12 12.75
CA ASP A 22 -2.49 9.43 13.51
C ASP A 22 -3.62 9.99 12.63
N GLU A 23 -4.81 10.01 13.18
CA GLU A 23 -6.02 10.49 12.53
C GLU A 23 -5.91 11.93 12.03
N THR A 24 -5.29 12.81 12.82
CA THR A 24 -5.14 14.23 12.51
C THR A 24 -4.28 14.41 11.26
N THR A 25 -3.15 13.72 11.19
CA THR A 25 -2.24 13.76 10.04
C THR A 25 -2.93 13.31 8.77
N TYR A 26 -3.66 12.19 8.80
CA TYR A 26 -4.31 11.65 7.60
C TYR A 26 -5.52 12.48 7.15
N LYS A 27 -6.27 13.09 8.07
CA LYS A 27 -7.31 14.07 7.71
C LYS A 27 -6.71 15.31 7.05
N ALA A 28 -5.62 15.85 7.59
CA ALA A 28 -4.90 16.97 7.00
C ALA A 28 -4.33 16.65 5.61
N GLN A 29 -3.83 15.42 5.39
CA GLN A 29 -3.39 14.98 4.07
C GLN A 29 -4.54 14.89 3.07
N ALA A 30 -5.72 14.41 3.47
CA ALA A 30 -6.90 14.39 2.61
C ALA A 30 -7.34 15.81 2.22
N ASP A 31 -7.31 16.75 3.17
CA ASP A 31 -7.62 18.16 2.91
C ASP A 31 -6.62 18.78 1.94
N ALA A 32 -5.32 18.55 2.15
CA ALA A 32 -4.27 19.07 1.29
C ALA A 32 -4.33 18.48 -0.13
N LEU A 33 -4.66 17.20 -0.26
CA LEU A 33 -4.82 16.52 -1.55
C LEU A 33 -5.94 17.16 -2.38
N VAL A 34 -7.05 17.50 -1.74
CA VAL A 34 -8.19 18.16 -2.39
C VAL A 34 -7.89 19.62 -2.68
N ALA A 35 -7.43 20.38 -1.67
CA ALA A 35 -7.15 21.81 -1.79
C ALA A 35 -6.01 22.12 -2.78
N GLY A 36 -5.00 21.23 -2.86
CA GLY A 36 -3.88 21.33 -3.79
C GLY A 36 -4.20 20.94 -5.23
N GLY A 37 -5.44 20.55 -5.54
CA GLY A 37 -5.84 20.16 -6.90
C GLY A 37 -5.37 18.74 -7.30
N PHE A 38 -4.65 18.04 -6.45
CA PHE A 38 -4.12 16.70 -6.75
C PHE A 38 -5.24 15.69 -7.03
N ARG A 39 -6.36 15.79 -6.30
CA ARG A 39 -7.53 14.95 -6.55
C ARG A 39 -8.08 15.14 -7.97
N ALA A 40 -8.16 16.39 -8.43
CA ALA A 40 -8.62 16.70 -9.80
C ALA A 40 -7.64 16.17 -10.86
N ALA A 41 -6.35 16.08 -10.53
CA ALA A 41 -5.31 15.50 -11.38
C ALA A 41 -5.28 13.94 -11.33
N GLY A 42 -6.19 13.31 -10.59
CA GLY A 42 -6.32 11.84 -10.56
C GLY A 42 -5.76 11.15 -9.32
N TYR A 43 -5.09 11.85 -8.41
CA TYR A 43 -4.62 11.27 -7.14
C TYR A 43 -5.79 11.14 -6.17
N ARG A 44 -6.35 9.95 -6.02
CA ARG A 44 -7.63 9.75 -5.33
C ARG A 44 -7.56 8.89 -4.09
N THR A 45 -6.40 8.31 -3.77
CA THR A 45 -6.27 7.40 -2.64
C THR A 45 -5.26 7.93 -1.62
N ILE A 46 -5.61 7.85 -0.35
CA ILE A 46 -4.68 8.02 0.77
C ILE A 46 -4.64 6.69 1.51
N SER A 47 -3.46 6.11 1.62
CA SER A 47 -3.23 4.87 2.32
C SER A 47 -2.43 5.11 3.59
N ILE A 48 -2.90 4.53 4.70
CA ILE A 48 -2.14 4.42 5.93
C ILE A 48 -1.26 3.19 5.80
N ASP A 49 0.06 3.39 5.89
CA ASP A 49 1.02 2.29 5.89
C ASP A 49 1.16 1.69 7.30
N ASP A 50 2.17 0.88 7.57
CA ASP A 50 2.39 0.11 8.80
C ASP A 50 2.23 0.91 10.11
N CYS A 51 2.05 0.21 11.20
CA CYS A 51 2.06 0.75 12.57
C CYS A 51 0.80 1.52 12.99
N TRP A 52 -0.31 1.35 12.30
CA TRP A 52 -1.59 1.94 12.73
C TRP A 52 -2.29 1.12 13.82
N GLU A 53 -1.98 -0.15 13.92
CA GLU A 53 -2.65 -1.11 14.79
C GLU A 53 -2.39 -0.83 16.27
N GLN A 54 -3.33 -1.26 17.09
CA GLN A 54 -3.15 -1.42 18.51
C GLN A 54 -2.21 -2.62 18.79
N LYS A 55 -1.23 -2.44 19.66
CA LYS A 55 -0.31 -3.54 20.05
C LYS A 55 -0.81 -4.38 21.22
N THR A 56 -1.53 -3.74 22.15
CA THR A 56 -1.94 -4.40 23.40
C THR A 56 -3.34 -3.97 23.79
N PRO A 57 -4.31 -4.89 23.80
CA PRO A 57 -4.20 -6.25 23.26
C PRO A 57 -3.99 -6.22 21.73
N PRO A 58 -3.41 -7.27 21.12
CA PRO A 58 -3.12 -7.28 19.67
C PRO A 58 -4.38 -7.32 18.80
N ARG A 59 -5.50 -7.73 19.35
CA ARG A 59 -6.81 -7.79 18.70
C ARG A 59 -7.88 -7.40 19.71
N ASP A 60 -9.05 -6.99 19.23
CA ASP A 60 -10.19 -6.70 20.09
C ASP A 60 -10.84 -7.99 20.65
N ALA A 61 -11.87 -7.82 21.47
CA ALA A 61 -12.58 -8.94 22.08
C ALA A 61 -13.29 -9.86 21.07
N GLN A 62 -13.49 -9.41 19.83
CA GLN A 62 -14.04 -10.17 18.72
C GLN A 62 -12.95 -10.82 17.85
N GLY A 63 -11.68 -10.66 18.21
CA GLY A 63 -10.54 -11.18 17.48
C GLY A 63 -10.13 -10.38 16.24
N ARG A 64 -10.65 -9.15 16.06
CA ARG A 64 -10.38 -8.28 14.92
C ARG A 64 -9.14 -7.42 15.17
N LEU A 65 -8.42 -7.05 14.12
CA LEU A 65 -7.48 -5.94 14.19
C LEU A 65 -8.21 -4.66 14.60
N ALA A 66 -7.55 -3.81 15.36
CA ALA A 66 -8.09 -2.54 15.79
C ALA A 66 -7.05 -1.43 15.63
N PRO A 67 -7.43 -0.23 15.18
CA PRO A 67 -6.53 0.92 15.19
C PRO A 67 -6.20 1.34 16.62
N ASP A 68 -4.99 1.87 16.82
CA ASP A 68 -4.57 2.40 18.12
C ASP A 68 -5.52 3.52 18.58
N PRO A 69 -6.23 3.35 19.72
CA PRO A 69 -7.30 4.28 20.11
C PRO A 69 -6.80 5.66 20.54
N LYS A 70 -5.50 5.81 20.83
CA LYS A 70 -4.91 7.11 21.15
C LYS A 70 -4.61 7.90 19.88
N ARG A 71 -4.19 7.22 18.81
CA ARG A 71 -3.82 7.83 17.55
C ARG A 71 -5.00 7.95 16.59
N PHE A 72 -5.97 7.05 16.69
CA PHE A 72 -7.20 7.02 15.89
C PHE A 72 -8.44 6.97 16.78
N PRO A 73 -8.71 8.03 17.55
CA PRO A 73 -9.78 8.03 18.57
C PRO A 73 -11.19 7.87 17.97
N SER A 74 -11.41 8.28 16.72
CA SER A 74 -12.70 8.10 16.04
C SER A 74 -12.85 6.74 15.37
N GLY A 75 -11.75 5.98 15.26
CA GLY A 75 -11.69 4.70 14.55
C GLY A 75 -11.66 4.84 13.01
N PHE A 76 -11.36 3.73 12.35
CA PHE A 76 -11.15 3.74 10.89
C PHE A 76 -12.43 3.93 10.08
N LYS A 77 -13.58 3.50 10.59
CA LYS A 77 -14.86 3.76 9.91
C LYS A 77 -15.11 5.27 9.75
N HIS A 78 -14.90 6.06 10.80
CA HIS A 78 -15.07 7.51 10.73
C HIS A 78 -14.02 8.19 9.85
N LEU A 79 -12.79 7.69 9.87
CA LEU A 79 -11.73 8.21 9.02
C LEU A 79 -12.01 7.93 7.54
N ALA A 80 -12.50 6.73 7.22
CA ALA A 80 -12.95 6.39 5.87
C ALA A 80 -14.11 7.28 5.42
N ASP A 81 -15.14 7.46 6.26
CA ASP A 81 -16.28 8.33 5.97
C ASP A 81 -15.83 9.79 5.71
N TYR A 82 -14.85 10.28 6.48
CA TYR A 82 -14.26 11.62 6.26
C TYR A 82 -13.60 11.73 4.89
N MET A 83 -12.82 10.72 4.48
CA MET A 83 -12.17 10.69 3.17
C MET A 83 -13.18 10.54 2.04
N HIS A 84 -14.14 9.64 2.18
CA HIS A 84 -15.21 9.43 1.19
C HIS A 84 -16.05 10.69 0.99
N GLY A 85 -16.34 11.45 2.06
CA GLY A 85 -17.01 12.75 1.96
C GLY A 85 -16.26 13.78 1.10
N LYS A 86 -14.97 13.56 0.83
CA LYS A 86 -14.13 14.37 -0.06
C LYS A 86 -13.88 13.69 -1.41
N ASN A 87 -14.54 12.58 -1.69
CA ASN A 87 -14.26 11.69 -2.83
C ASN A 87 -12.77 11.25 -2.87
N VAL A 88 -12.21 10.92 -1.74
CA VAL A 88 -10.87 10.33 -1.58
C VAL A 88 -11.06 8.92 -1.05
N SER A 89 -10.43 7.95 -1.69
CA SER A 89 -10.44 6.56 -1.27
C SER A 89 -9.53 6.36 -0.05
N PHE A 90 -9.96 5.46 0.84
CA PHE A 90 -9.24 5.12 2.07
C PHE A 90 -8.50 3.79 1.90
N GLY A 91 -7.17 3.82 2.01
CA GLY A 91 -6.32 2.65 1.97
C GLY A 91 -5.67 2.34 3.32
N ILE A 92 -5.37 1.07 3.54
CA ILE A 92 -4.62 0.60 4.70
C ILE A 92 -3.54 -0.38 4.30
N TYR A 93 -2.64 -0.63 5.23
CA TYR A 93 -1.59 -1.64 5.17
C TYR A 93 -1.89 -2.78 6.14
N SER A 94 -1.46 -3.99 5.80
CA SER A 94 -1.25 -5.08 6.74
C SER A 94 -0.15 -6.01 6.21
N ASP A 95 0.04 -7.16 6.86
CA ASP A 95 1.01 -8.17 6.48
C ASP A 95 0.37 -9.55 6.50
N MET A 96 0.83 -10.43 5.62
CA MET A 96 0.31 -11.80 5.52
C MET A 96 0.82 -12.74 6.62
N GLY A 97 1.85 -12.33 7.37
CA GLY A 97 2.41 -13.08 8.47
C GLY A 97 1.71 -12.83 9.81
N THR A 98 2.34 -13.28 10.90
CA THR A 98 1.85 -13.05 12.27
C THR A 98 2.06 -11.61 12.74
N ARG A 99 3.03 -10.91 12.13
CA ARG A 99 3.42 -9.53 12.46
C ARG A 99 3.79 -8.75 11.22
N THR A 100 3.49 -7.45 11.25
CA THR A 100 3.93 -6.50 10.23
C THR A 100 5.44 -6.27 10.28
N CYS A 101 5.99 -5.60 9.28
CA CYS A 101 7.41 -5.21 9.25
C CYS A 101 7.81 -4.38 10.49
N GLY A 102 6.92 -3.52 10.98
CA GLY A 102 7.08 -2.74 12.21
C GLY A 102 6.79 -3.52 13.51
N GLY A 103 6.46 -4.82 13.41
CA GLY A 103 6.21 -5.68 14.56
C GLY A 103 4.83 -5.48 15.20
N TYR A 104 3.86 -5.00 14.45
CA TYR A 104 2.46 -4.90 14.85
C TYR A 104 1.69 -6.19 14.53
N PRO A 105 0.49 -6.41 15.09
CA PRO A 105 -0.34 -7.56 14.74
C PRO A 105 -0.68 -7.58 13.25
N ALA A 106 -0.66 -8.76 12.63
CA ALA A 106 -0.97 -8.93 11.22
C ALA A 106 -2.03 -10.03 11.00
N THR A 107 -2.22 -10.49 9.76
CA THR A 107 -3.45 -11.18 9.36
C THR A 107 -3.39 -12.70 9.39
N GLU A 108 -2.22 -13.31 9.59
CA GLU A 108 -2.06 -14.78 9.52
C GLU A 108 -3.06 -15.50 10.44
N GLY A 109 -3.84 -16.39 9.83
CA GLY A 109 -4.88 -17.16 10.52
C GLY A 109 -6.15 -16.40 10.86
N HIS A 110 -6.26 -15.14 10.46
CA HIS A 110 -7.40 -14.26 10.73
C HIS A 110 -7.93 -13.57 9.46
N GLU A 111 -7.52 -14.03 8.28
CA GLU A 111 -7.74 -13.36 7.01
C GLU A 111 -9.23 -13.05 6.77
N ALA A 112 -10.12 -14.00 7.10
CA ALA A 112 -11.57 -13.84 6.90
C ALA A 112 -12.19 -12.76 7.80
N ILE A 113 -11.82 -12.74 9.08
CA ILE A 113 -12.34 -11.73 10.02
C ILE A 113 -11.75 -10.36 9.73
N ASP A 114 -10.48 -10.29 9.35
CA ASP A 114 -9.83 -9.03 9.03
C ASP A 114 -10.38 -8.44 7.73
N ALA A 115 -10.57 -9.23 6.67
CA ALA A 115 -11.17 -8.78 5.43
C ALA A 115 -12.60 -8.25 5.65
N THR A 116 -13.41 -8.94 6.46
CA THR A 116 -14.75 -8.46 6.84
C THR A 116 -14.66 -7.14 7.60
N THR A 117 -13.73 -7.03 8.54
CA THR A 117 -13.50 -5.81 9.32
C THR A 117 -13.08 -4.63 8.43
N PHE A 118 -12.18 -4.87 7.46
CA PHE A 118 -11.76 -3.85 6.51
C PHE A 118 -12.93 -3.38 5.63
N ALA A 119 -13.79 -4.30 5.20
CA ALA A 119 -15.01 -3.96 4.46
C ALA A 119 -15.99 -3.12 5.31
N GLU A 120 -16.21 -3.50 6.58
CA GLU A 120 -17.04 -2.73 7.52
C GLU A 120 -16.51 -1.32 7.79
N TRP A 121 -15.19 -1.15 7.82
CA TRP A 121 -14.57 0.17 7.95
C TRP A 121 -14.67 1.03 6.68
N GLY A 122 -15.01 0.43 5.54
CA GLY A 122 -15.08 1.12 4.27
C GLY A 122 -13.73 1.29 3.60
N VAL A 123 -12.80 0.36 3.81
CA VAL A 123 -11.49 0.32 3.13
C VAL A 123 -11.69 0.10 1.64
N ASP A 124 -10.97 0.88 0.82
CA ASP A 124 -10.99 0.79 -0.65
C ASP A 124 -9.70 0.17 -1.22
N TYR A 125 -8.63 0.14 -0.44
CA TYR A 125 -7.32 -0.33 -0.87
C TYR A 125 -6.59 -0.99 0.30
N LEU A 126 -6.07 -2.20 0.06
CA LEU A 126 -5.24 -2.93 1.00
C LEU A 126 -3.86 -3.19 0.39
N LYS A 127 -2.80 -2.65 0.99
CA LYS A 127 -1.43 -3.11 0.77
C LYS A 127 -1.16 -4.26 1.74
N LEU A 128 -0.90 -5.46 1.22
CA LEU A 128 -0.49 -6.60 2.02
C LEU A 128 1.00 -6.88 1.80
N ASP A 129 1.76 -6.79 2.87
CA ASP A 129 3.19 -7.05 2.87
C ASP A 129 3.50 -8.52 3.23
N GLY A 130 4.78 -8.91 3.27
CA GLY A 130 5.22 -10.27 3.50
C GLY A 130 6.43 -10.38 4.40
N CYS A 131 6.58 -9.46 5.37
CA CYS A 131 7.64 -9.50 6.35
C CYS A 131 7.54 -10.74 7.25
N HIS A 132 8.69 -11.23 7.69
CA HIS A 132 8.78 -12.40 8.58
C HIS A 132 8.23 -13.72 8.01
N VAL A 133 7.94 -13.75 6.71
CA VAL A 133 7.55 -14.95 5.97
C VAL A 133 8.66 -15.36 5.01
N VAL A 134 8.79 -16.63 4.73
CA VAL A 134 9.75 -17.17 3.76
C VAL A 134 9.02 -17.91 2.65
N PRO A 135 9.56 -18.01 1.41
CA PRO A 135 9.01 -18.90 0.42
C PRO A 135 9.00 -20.37 0.96
N PRO A 136 7.94 -21.16 0.77
CA PRO A 136 6.79 -20.99 -0.12
C PRO A 136 5.54 -20.31 0.51
N GLY A 137 5.66 -19.72 1.71
CA GLY A 137 4.52 -19.14 2.44
C GLY A 137 3.74 -18.09 1.65
N TYR A 138 4.40 -17.33 0.77
CA TYR A 138 3.75 -16.30 -0.07
C TYR A 138 2.66 -16.90 -0.96
N ALA A 139 2.92 -18.05 -1.59
CA ALA A 139 1.94 -18.73 -2.43
C ALA A 139 0.72 -19.28 -1.66
N VAL A 140 0.74 -19.20 -0.35
CA VAL A 140 -0.38 -19.59 0.53
C VAL A 140 -1.09 -18.39 1.11
N GLY A 141 -0.34 -17.44 1.66
CA GLY A 141 -0.91 -16.31 2.41
C GLY A 141 -1.61 -15.29 1.52
N TYR A 142 -0.99 -14.89 0.38
CA TYR A 142 -1.62 -13.92 -0.52
C TYR A 142 -2.95 -14.43 -1.10
N PRO A 143 -3.07 -15.68 -1.61
CA PRO A 143 -4.37 -16.23 -2.04
C PRO A 143 -5.41 -16.29 -0.92
N LYS A 144 -5.03 -16.63 0.32
CA LYS A 144 -5.97 -16.66 1.44
C LYS A 144 -6.60 -15.29 1.68
N MET A 145 -5.78 -14.24 1.73
CA MET A 145 -6.30 -12.87 1.90
C MET A 145 -7.13 -12.45 0.69
N GLY A 146 -6.68 -12.73 -0.54
CA GLY A 146 -7.44 -12.41 -1.75
C GLY A 146 -8.84 -13.03 -1.75
N HIS A 147 -8.96 -14.32 -1.41
CA HIS A 147 -10.26 -14.99 -1.26
C HIS A 147 -11.11 -14.37 -0.14
N ALA A 148 -10.49 -13.99 0.99
CA ALA A 148 -11.19 -13.35 2.08
C ALA A 148 -11.73 -11.96 1.70
N LEU A 149 -10.94 -11.18 0.96
CA LEU A 149 -11.37 -9.88 0.44
C LEU A 149 -12.55 -10.03 -0.53
N GLN A 150 -12.50 -10.97 -1.45
CA GLN A 150 -13.60 -11.27 -2.37
C GLN A 150 -14.87 -11.67 -1.61
N ALA A 151 -14.73 -12.50 -0.57
CA ALA A 151 -15.86 -12.96 0.26
C ALA A 151 -16.45 -11.84 1.15
N SER A 152 -15.72 -10.75 1.39
CA SER A 152 -16.17 -9.63 2.23
C SER A 152 -17.34 -8.83 1.64
N GLY A 153 -17.57 -8.97 0.33
CA GLY A 153 -18.63 -8.27 -0.41
C GLY A 153 -18.36 -6.80 -0.71
N ARG A 154 -17.13 -6.30 -0.43
CA ARG A 154 -16.68 -4.96 -0.79
C ARG A 154 -15.57 -5.02 -1.82
N ASP A 155 -15.63 -4.17 -2.82
CA ASP A 155 -14.55 -3.98 -3.79
C ASP A 155 -13.38 -3.27 -3.11
N ILE A 156 -12.31 -4.03 -2.84
CA ILE A 156 -11.08 -3.54 -2.24
C ILE A 156 -9.95 -3.80 -3.21
N VAL A 157 -9.25 -2.74 -3.64
CA VAL A 157 -8.05 -2.88 -4.46
C VAL A 157 -6.98 -3.57 -3.65
N TYR A 158 -6.51 -4.71 -4.14
CA TYR A 158 -5.55 -5.56 -3.45
C TYR A 158 -4.15 -5.40 -4.02
N SER A 159 -3.26 -4.77 -3.25
CA SER A 159 -1.85 -4.55 -3.57
C SER A 159 -0.98 -5.56 -2.84
N CYS A 160 -0.19 -6.33 -3.59
CA CYS A 160 0.61 -7.43 -3.06
C CYS A 160 2.10 -7.09 -3.12
N SER A 161 2.83 -7.23 -2.00
CA SER A 161 4.29 -7.10 -2.02
C SER A 161 5.00 -8.41 -2.38
N TRP A 162 4.26 -9.45 -2.75
CA TRP A 162 4.79 -10.79 -3.03
C TRP A 162 6.01 -10.81 -3.95
N PRO A 163 6.00 -10.19 -5.15
CA PRO A 163 7.15 -10.30 -6.05
C PRO A 163 8.41 -9.63 -5.53
N ALA A 164 8.30 -8.66 -4.64
CA ALA A 164 9.46 -7.99 -4.05
C ALA A 164 10.33 -8.91 -3.19
N TYR A 165 9.76 -9.99 -2.69
CA TYR A 165 10.46 -11.00 -1.87
C TYR A 165 11.08 -12.14 -2.67
N LEU A 166 10.92 -12.14 -4.00
CA LEU A 166 11.39 -13.21 -4.89
C LEU A 166 12.68 -12.87 -5.64
N GLY A 167 13.41 -11.87 -5.15
CA GLY A 167 14.67 -11.43 -5.76
C GLY A 167 14.46 -10.48 -6.94
N SER A 168 15.56 -10.23 -7.69
CA SER A 168 15.62 -9.16 -8.69
C SER A 168 15.29 -9.61 -10.12
N ASN A 169 15.10 -10.90 -10.38
CA ASN A 169 14.80 -11.38 -11.73
C ASN A 169 13.30 -11.38 -12.00
N GLU A 170 12.80 -10.35 -12.64
CA GLU A 170 11.37 -10.19 -12.97
C GLU A 170 10.84 -11.33 -13.86
N SER A 171 11.68 -11.92 -14.72
CA SER A 171 11.28 -13.03 -15.60
C SER A 171 10.93 -14.33 -14.87
N SER A 172 11.33 -14.46 -13.61
CA SER A 172 11.06 -15.65 -12.78
C SER A 172 9.91 -15.49 -11.81
N LYS A 173 9.26 -14.32 -11.78
CA LYS A 173 8.18 -14.03 -10.84
C LYS A 173 6.85 -14.61 -11.33
N PRO A 174 6.05 -15.21 -10.43
CA PRO A 174 4.82 -15.91 -10.80
C PRO A 174 3.63 -14.93 -10.94
N PHE A 175 3.64 -14.02 -11.92
CA PHE A 175 2.60 -13.00 -12.08
C PHE A 175 1.21 -13.61 -12.29
N GLU A 176 1.10 -14.73 -13.02
CA GLU A 176 -0.16 -15.47 -13.14
C GLU A 176 -0.74 -15.89 -11.78
N ALA A 177 0.11 -16.40 -10.89
CA ALA A 177 -0.33 -16.79 -9.55
C ALA A 177 -0.78 -15.58 -8.71
N MET A 178 -0.19 -14.40 -8.92
CA MET A 178 -0.60 -13.17 -8.26
C MET A 178 -1.96 -12.70 -8.75
N VAL A 179 -2.21 -12.77 -10.04
CA VAL A 179 -3.53 -12.49 -10.63
C VAL A 179 -4.58 -13.47 -10.08
N ALA A 180 -4.26 -14.77 -10.06
CA ALA A 180 -5.13 -15.79 -9.50
C ALA A 180 -5.40 -15.60 -7.99
N ALA A 181 -4.45 -15.01 -7.26
CA ALA A 181 -4.63 -14.61 -5.86
C ALA A 181 -5.50 -13.37 -5.68
N GLY A 182 -5.93 -12.72 -6.77
CA GLY A 182 -6.75 -11.50 -6.73
C GLY A 182 -5.97 -10.20 -6.58
N CYS A 183 -4.63 -10.23 -6.69
CA CYS A 183 -3.83 -9.01 -6.66
C CYS A 183 -4.14 -8.12 -7.87
N ASN A 184 -4.56 -6.87 -7.65
CA ASN A 184 -4.79 -5.89 -8.71
C ASN A 184 -3.50 -5.18 -9.13
N LEU A 185 -2.57 -5.03 -8.19
CA LEU A 185 -1.24 -4.51 -8.44
C LEU A 185 -0.24 -5.15 -7.47
N TRP A 186 1.04 -5.01 -7.77
CA TRP A 186 2.10 -5.60 -6.94
C TRP A 186 3.40 -4.80 -6.99
N ARG A 187 4.07 -4.72 -5.84
CA ARG A 187 5.41 -4.17 -5.72
C ARG A 187 6.43 -5.21 -6.19
N ASN A 188 7.22 -4.83 -7.18
CA ASN A 188 8.17 -5.74 -7.81
C ASN A 188 9.51 -5.88 -7.07
N TRP A 189 10.02 -4.80 -6.52
CA TRP A 189 11.38 -4.74 -6.03
C TRP A 189 11.52 -3.95 -4.73
N HIS A 190 12.65 -3.25 -4.54
CA HIS A 190 12.97 -2.55 -3.30
C HIS A 190 12.05 -1.37 -3.02
N ASP A 191 11.94 -1.05 -1.74
CA ASP A 191 11.30 0.19 -1.30
C ASP A 191 12.13 1.41 -1.71
N ILE A 192 11.46 2.49 -2.10
CA ILE A 192 12.09 3.78 -2.35
C ILE A 192 12.58 4.37 -1.03
N GLN A 193 13.86 4.73 -0.98
CA GLN A 193 14.43 5.50 0.10
C GLN A 193 14.39 7.00 -0.24
N GLY A 194 14.43 7.87 0.76
CA GLY A 194 14.36 9.33 0.60
C GLY A 194 15.62 9.96 -0.04
N ASN A 195 16.21 9.31 -1.04
CA ASN A 195 17.37 9.81 -1.77
C ASN A 195 17.30 9.43 -3.25
N TRP A 196 17.99 10.21 -4.09
CA TRP A 196 17.95 10.03 -5.55
C TRP A 196 18.53 8.68 -6.00
N ALA A 197 19.60 8.21 -5.39
CA ALA A 197 20.23 6.95 -5.78
C ALA A 197 19.25 5.75 -5.66
N SER A 198 18.39 5.76 -4.66
CA SER A 198 17.34 4.73 -4.53
C SER A 198 16.29 4.81 -5.65
N VAL A 199 15.89 6.01 -6.01
CA VAL A 199 14.93 6.24 -7.11
C VAL A 199 15.54 5.79 -8.44
N GLU A 200 16.78 6.23 -8.72
CA GLU A 200 17.53 5.89 -9.91
C GLU A 200 17.71 4.38 -10.05
N ALA A 201 18.11 3.69 -8.99
CA ALA A 201 18.25 2.23 -9.00
C ALA A 201 16.94 1.50 -9.33
N ILE A 202 15.80 2.01 -8.90
CA ILE A 202 14.50 1.44 -9.24
C ILE A 202 14.16 1.71 -10.71
N ILE A 203 14.43 2.92 -11.22
CA ILE A 203 14.22 3.26 -12.62
C ILE A 203 15.08 2.37 -13.52
N ASP A 204 16.36 2.18 -13.18
CA ASP A 204 17.28 1.32 -13.93
C ASP A 204 16.81 -0.14 -13.94
N HIS A 205 16.42 -0.67 -12.77
CA HIS A 205 15.85 -2.01 -12.66
C HIS A 205 14.63 -2.19 -13.59
N TRP A 206 13.74 -1.19 -13.63
CA TRP A 206 12.59 -1.21 -14.53
C TRP A 206 13.00 -1.11 -15.99
N GLY A 207 14.06 -0.36 -16.31
CA GLY A 207 14.66 -0.29 -17.65
C GLY A 207 15.18 -1.65 -18.11
N ASP A 208 15.91 -2.34 -17.25
CA ASP A 208 16.50 -3.65 -17.54
C ASP A 208 15.46 -4.74 -17.82
N PHE A 209 14.32 -4.69 -17.14
CA PHE A 209 13.23 -5.65 -17.28
C PHE A 209 12.00 -5.11 -18.03
N GLY A 210 12.10 -3.94 -18.65
CA GLY A 210 10.95 -3.23 -19.25
C GLY A 210 10.10 -4.08 -20.18
N LYS A 211 10.71 -4.95 -21.01
CA LYS A 211 9.97 -5.84 -21.90
C LYS A 211 9.14 -6.89 -21.16
N VAL A 212 9.69 -7.47 -20.08
CA VAL A 212 8.98 -8.45 -19.25
C VAL A 212 7.82 -7.79 -18.52
N LEU A 213 8.08 -6.64 -17.91
CA LEU A 213 7.09 -5.89 -17.15
C LEU A 213 5.96 -5.39 -18.04
N GLN A 214 6.27 -4.83 -19.21
CA GLN A 214 5.27 -4.38 -20.17
C GLN A 214 4.44 -5.54 -20.73
N ALA A 215 5.05 -6.69 -20.94
CA ALA A 215 4.35 -7.86 -21.48
C ALA A 215 3.41 -8.51 -20.45
N SER A 216 3.71 -8.43 -19.17
CA SER A 216 2.96 -9.14 -18.12
C SER A 216 1.80 -8.35 -17.53
N ALA A 217 1.86 -7.02 -17.46
CA ALA A 217 0.80 -6.21 -16.85
C ALA A 217 0.63 -4.86 -17.56
N GLY A 218 -0.34 -4.06 -17.12
CA GLY A 218 -0.72 -2.82 -17.76
C GLY A 218 -1.89 -2.99 -18.74
N PRO A 219 -2.23 -1.95 -19.52
CA PRO A 219 -3.42 -2.00 -20.37
C PRO A 219 -3.31 -3.04 -21.49
N ASP A 220 -2.10 -3.29 -22.00
CA ASP A 220 -1.84 -4.15 -23.16
C ASP A 220 -1.04 -5.41 -22.82
N GLY A 221 -0.79 -5.67 -21.52
CA GLY A 221 -0.05 -6.86 -21.07
C GLY A 221 -0.92 -8.12 -21.02
N GLU A 222 -0.29 -9.28 -20.86
CA GLU A 222 -0.94 -10.59 -20.74
C GLU A 222 -1.99 -10.59 -19.61
N TYR A 223 -1.71 -9.87 -18.52
CA TYR A 223 -2.61 -9.70 -17.38
C TYR A 223 -3.20 -8.28 -17.39
N GLY A 224 -3.90 -7.92 -18.46
CA GLY A 224 -4.53 -6.61 -18.63
C GLY A 224 -5.44 -6.24 -17.47
N GLY A 225 -5.37 -4.96 -17.03
CA GLY A 225 -6.10 -4.48 -15.85
C GLY A 225 -5.39 -4.73 -14.52
N HIS A 226 -4.19 -5.32 -14.57
CA HIS A 226 -3.31 -5.46 -13.41
C HIS A 226 -2.07 -4.59 -13.59
N TRP A 227 -1.42 -4.18 -12.51
CA TRP A 227 -0.37 -3.16 -12.57
C TRP A 227 0.86 -3.54 -11.76
N HIS A 228 2.02 -3.25 -12.33
CA HIS A 228 3.26 -3.22 -11.58
C HIS A 228 3.34 -1.90 -10.81
N ASP A 229 3.70 -1.96 -9.53
CA ASP A 229 3.93 -0.80 -8.69
C ASP A 229 5.44 -0.57 -8.56
N MET A 230 5.92 0.52 -9.15
CA MET A 230 7.32 0.95 -9.04
C MET A 230 7.62 1.55 -7.66
N CYS A 231 6.61 2.08 -7.02
CA CYS A 231 6.75 2.92 -5.85
C CYS A 231 6.10 2.25 -4.64
N ALA A 232 6.86 1.51 -3.88
CA ALA A 232 6.50 1.30 -2.50
C ALA A 232 7.03 2.51 -1.72
N SER A 233 6.14 3.49 -1.56
CA SER A 233 6.22 4.58 -0.61
C SER A 233 7.44 5.52 -0.65
N ASN A 234 7.24 6.74 -0.54
CA ASN A 234 7.71 7.72 0.44
C ASN A 234 8.33 8.99 -0.07
N ARG A 235 7.90 10.06 0.59
CA ARG A 235 8.60 11.33 0.68
C ARG A 235 9.40 11.68 -0.57
N PHE A 236 8.73 12.17 -1.58
CA PHE A 236 9.36 13.18 -2.40
C PHE A 236 9.11 14.54 -1.75
N PRO A 237 10.08 15.11 -1.01
CA PRO A 237 10.11 16.55 -0.96
C PRO A 237 10.23 17.01 -2.41
N ALA A 238 9.50 18.04 -2.79
CA ALA A 238 9.47 18.60 -4.12
C ALA A 238 10.88 18.81 -4.70
N LEU A 239 11.40 17.84 -5.44
CA LEU A 239 12.70 17.86 -6.11
C LEU A 239 12.54 17.84 -7.63
N PHE A 240 11.40 18.24 -8.16
CA PHE A 240 11.26 18.58 -9.58
C PHE A 240 11.60 20.05 -9.83
N GLY A 241 12.83 20.42 -9.46
CA GLY A 241 13.51 21.61 -9.94
C GLY A 241 14.42 21.23 -11.09
N SER A 242 14.01 21.52 -12.31
CA SER A 242 14.85 21.72 -13.49
C SER A 242 15.90 20.64 -13.85
N HIS A 243 15.49 19.52 -14.43
CA HIS A 243 16.27 18.84 -15.48
C HIS A 243 15.35 18.30 -16.57
N ALA A 244 15.26 19.06 -17.67
CA ALA A 244 14.32 18.89 -18.77
C ALA A 244 14.74 17.86 -19.83
N SER A 245 15.60 16.88 -19.53
CA SER A 245 16.14 15.95 -20.54
C SER A 245 15.59 14.52 -20.52
N HIS A 246 14.75 14.15 -19.57
CA HIS A 246 14.16 12.81 -19.52
C HIS A 246 12.61 12.81 -19.53
N ARG A 247 12.01 13.78 -20.21
CA ARG A 247 10.54 13.94 -20.29
C ARG A 247 9.81 12.99 -21.24
N ALA A 248 10.48 12.13 -21.96
CA ALA A 248 9.87 11.46 -23.12
C ALA A 248 9.21 10.10 -22.83
N SER A 249 9.30 9.53 -21.63
CA SER A 249 8.74 8.18 -21.34
C SER A 249 7.72 8.10 -20.22
N PHE A 250 7.33 9.23 -19.62
CA PHE A 250 6.44 9.24 -18.45
C PHE A 250 4.97 9.61 -18.76
N GLU A 251 4.65 9.93 -20.01
CA GLU A 251 3.29 10.40 -20.37
C GLU A 251 2.26 9.30 -20.62
N SER A 252 2.62 8.03 -20.65
CA SER A 252 1.67 6.95 -21.00
C SER A 252 1.27 6.01 -19.85
N THR A 253 1.84 6.12 -18.67
CA THR A 253 1.44 5.29 -17.52
C THR A 253 1.15 6.17 -16.32
N GLY A 254 0.03 6.87 -16.37
CA GLY A 254 -0.47 7.61 -15.22
C GLY A 254 -0.76 6.67 -14.08
N THR A 255 0.06 6.69 -13.11
CA THR A 255 -0.19 6.59 -11.66
C THR A 255 1.07 6.13 -10.96
N CYS A 256 1.90 7.07 -10.57
CA CYS A 256 2.70 6.86 -9.36
C CYS A 256 1.80 7.15 -8.16
N CYS A 257 1.72 6.20 -7.23
CA CYS A 257 0.97 6.29 -5.98
C CYS A 257 1.32 7.50 -5.14
#